data_bd0b2c62c1635a4e3b980e67c7b03a49
#
_entry.id   bd0b2c62c1635a4e3b980e67c7b03a49
#
_cell.length_a   1.000
_cell.length_b   1.000
_cell.length_c   1.000
_cell.angle_alpha   90.00
_cell.angle_beta   90.00
_cell.angle_gamma   90.00
#
_symmetry.space_group_name_H-M   'P 1'
#
loop_
_entity.id
_entity.type
_entity.pdbx_description
1 polymer ?
#
loop_
_entity_poly.entity_id
_entity_poly.type
_entity_poly.pdbx_seq_one_letter_code
_entity_poly.pdbx_strand_id
1 'polypeptide(L)'
;EGKLYDKVNHTFEFSNDVLVDATYLYDFEDIPSAFQRYIIAKASTRAATQLVGDANLARLLQTQEAQNRANVLEYDTQQGDHSFFGFREEQGYDAYQPYKALIR
;
A
#
# COMPACT_ATOMS: atom_id res chain seq x y z
N GLU A 1 19.02 14.76 -2.44
CA GLU A 1 18.19 13.73 -1.84
C GLU A 1 16.77 14.22 -1.61
N GLY A 2 15.81 13.36 -1.87
CA GLY A 2 14.39 13.73 -1.74
C GLY A 2 13.89 14.70 -2.81
N LYS A 3 14.64 14.89 -3.88
CA LYS A 3 14.25 15.76 -4.99
C LYS A 3 14.02 14.95 -6.24
N LEU A 4 12.99 15.35 -6.99
CA LEU A 4 12.74 14.76 -8.30
C LEU A 4 13.73 15.31 -9.32
N TYR A 5 14.18 14.42 -10.19
CA TYR A 5 15.10 14.77 -11.26
C TYR A 5 14.47 14.53 -12.63
N ASP A 6 14.53 15.53 -13.47
CA ASP A 6 14.08 15.43 -14.86
C ASP A 6 15.20 14.89 -15.72
N LYS A 7 15.05 13.65 -16.19
CA LYS A 7 16.04 12.98 -17.02
C LYS A 7 16.11 13.52 -18.44
N VAL A 8 15.03 14.11 -18.92
CA VAL A 8 14.96 14.65 -20.29
C VAL A 8 15.71 15.96 -20.38
N ASN A 9 15.45 16.87 -19.44
CA ASN A 9 16.05 18.20 -19.42
C ASN A 9 17.28 18.29 -18.52
N HIS A 10 17.62 17.20 -17.80
CA HIS A 10 18.76 17.14 -16.87
C HIS A 10 18.75 18.25 -15.82
N THR A 11 17.58 18.47 -15.21
CA THR A 11 17.41 19.52 -14.20
C THR A 11 16.55 19.04 -13.05
N PHE A 12 16.66 19.73 -11.92
CA PHE A 12 15.79 19.56 -10.77
C PHE A 12 14.60 20.52 -10.79
N GLU A 13 14.56 21.43 -11.75
CA GLU A 13 13.50 22.41 -11.88
C GLU A 13 12.47 21.96 -12.90
N PHE A 14 11.19 22.13 -12.56
CA PHE A 14 10.06 21.79 -13.42
C PHE A 14 9.24 23.04 -13.71
N SER A 15 8.91 23.24 -14.97
CA SER A 15 8.11 24.38 -15.40
C SER A 15 6.61 24.17 -15.20
N ASN A 16 6.17 22.92 -15.10
CA ASN A 16 4.76 22.54 -14.94
C ASN A 16 4.57 21.68 -13.69
N ASP A 17 3.32 21.60 -13.24
CA ASP A 17 2.96 20.70 -12.15
C ASP A 17 3.21 19.25 -12.55
N VAL A 18 3.74 18.48 -11.63
CA VAL A 18 4.09 17.08 -11.85
C VAL A 18 3.25 16.20 -10.92
N LEU A 19 2.55 15.24 -11.51
CA LEU A 19 1.81 14.24 -10.74
C LEU A 19 2.72 13.05 -10.49
N VAL A 20 2.83 12.65 -9.22
CA VAL A 20 3.69 11.53 -8.83
C VAL A 20 2.95 10.59 -7.88
N ASP A 21 3.24 9.29 -8.01
CA ASP A 21 2.89 8.31 -7.01
C ASP A 21 4.10 8.11 -6.12
N ALA A 22 3.96 8.41 -4.83
CA ALA A 22 5.06 8.35 -3.91
C ALA A 22 4.78 7.37 -2.78
N THR A 23 5.82 6.63 -2.40
CA THR A 23 5.78 5.77 -1.23
C THR A 23 6.56 6.45 -0.12
N TYR A 24 5.88 6.70 0.98
CA TYR A 24 6.48 7.38 2.13
C TYR A 24 6.70 6.42 3.28
N LEU A 25 7.77 6.67 4.02
CA LEU A 25 7.99 6.02 5.31
C LEU A 25 7.44 6.94 6.40
N TYR A 26 6.42 6.46 7.10
CA TYR A 26 5.82 7.18 8.21
C TYR A 26 6.27 6.59 9.54
N ASP A 27 6.24 7.42 10.57
CA ASP A 27 6.39 6.93 11.93
C ASP A 27 5.18 6.05 12.29
N PHE A 28 5.41 5.07 13.15
CA PHE A 28 4.38 4.09 13.51
C PHE A 28 3.10 4.76 14.01
N GLU A 29 3.23 5.84 14.76
CA GLU A 29 2.10 6.57 15.34
C GLU A 29 1.22 7.23 14.27
N ASP A 30 1.79 7.56 13.13
CA ASP A 30 1.09 8.26 12.05
C ASP A 30 0.42 7.31 11.06
N ILE A 31 0.63 6.01 11.21
CA ILE A 31 0.06 5.00 10.32
C ILE A 31 -1.40 4.73 10.73
N PRO A 32 -2.32 4.49 9.77
CA PRO A 32 -3.68 4.09 10.11
C PRO A 32 -3.75 2.86 11.01
N SER A 33 -4.75 2.81 11.87
CA SER A 33 -4.86 1.79 12.91
C SER A 33 -4.88 0.34 12.37
N ALA A 34 -5.45 0.12 11.19
CA ALA A 34 -5.46 -1.19 10.57
C ALA A 34 -4.05 -1.69 10.29
N PHE A 35 -3.19 -0.82 9.78
CA PHE A 35 -1.78 -1.15 9.53
C PHE A 35 -1.00 -1.36 10.83
N GLN A 36 -1.28 -0.55 11.84
CA GLN A 36 -0.65 -0.71 13.15
C GLN A 36 -0.95 -2.09 13.74
N ARG A 37 -2.21 -2.51 13.68
CA ARG A 37 -2.64 -3.84 14.16
C ARG A 37 -1.94 -4.97 13.42
N TYR A 38 -1.82 -4.85 12.11
CA TYR A 38 -1.12 -5.82 11.29
C TYR A 38 0.36 -5.92 11.69
N ILE A 39 1.03 -4.79 11.83
CA ILE A 39 2.44 -4.74 12.24
C ILE A 39 2.64 -5.41 13.59
N ILE A 40 1.79 -5.10 14.56
CA ILE A 40 1.84 -5.70 15.89
C ILE A 40 1.61 -7.22 15.81
N ALA A 41 0.61 -7.66 15.07
CA ALA A 41 0.30 -9.08 14.93
C ALA A 41 1.46 -9.85 14.28
N LYS A 42 2.04 -9.30 13.23
CA LYS A 42 3.17 -9.91 12.53
C LYS A 42 4.42 -9.97 13.41
N ALA A 43 4.72 -8.89 14.10
CA ALA A 43 5.85 -8.84 15.02
C ALA A 43 5.68 -9.82 16.18
N SER A 44 4.46 -9.91 16.74
CA SER A 44 4.15 -10.83 17.82
C SER A 44 4.29 -12.29 17.39
N THR A 45 3.81 -12.64 16.21
CA THR A 45 3.95 -13.98 15.63
C THR A 45 5.43 -14.34 15.48
N ARG A 46 6.20 -13.43 14.94
CA ARG A 46 7.63 -13.66 14.74
C ARG A 46 8.37 -13.81 16.06
N ALA A 47 8.07 -12.96 17.03
CA ALA A 47 8.67 -13.02 18.36
C ALA A 47 8.31 -14.32 19.07
N ALA A 48 7.06 -14.72 19.03
CA ALA A 48 6.62 -15.98 19.65
C ALA A 48 7.29 -17.19 19.03
N THR A 49 7.42 -17.22 17.72
CA THR A 49 8.06 -18.32 17.01
C THR A 49 9.56 -18.42 17.34
N GLN A 50 10.25 -17.28 17.41
CA GLN A 50 11.69 -17.26 17.62
C GLN A 50 12.10 -17.35 19.08
N LEU A 51 11.36 -16.73 19.99
CA LEU A 51 11.74 -16.59 21.40
C LEU A 51 11.07 -17.60 22.31
N VAL A 52 9.79 -17.85 22.11
CA VAL A 52 9.00 -18.75 22.97
C VAL A 52 9.00 -20.18 22.45
N GLY A 53 8.83 -20.34 21.15
CA GLY A 53 8.83 -21.65 20.50
C GLY A 53 7.61 -22.51 20.79
N ASP A 54 6.50 -21.92 21.28
CA ASP A 54 5.25 -22.64 21.52
C ASP A 54 4.43 -22.72 20.22
N ALA A 55 4.24 -23.93 19.72
CA ALA A 55 3.52 -24.17 18.48
C ALA A 55 2.04 -23.74 18.56
N ASN A 56 1.38 -23.94 19.69
CA ASN A 56 -0.02 -23.56 19.86
C ASN A 56 -0.19 -22.04 19.86
N LEU A 57 0.68 -21.33 20.57
CA LEU A 57 0.70 -19.87 20.59
C LEU A 57 1.00 -19.33 19.21
N ALA A 58 1.96 -19.91 18.51
CA ALA A 58 2.33 -19.51 17.15
C ALA A 58 1.15 -19.63 16.18
N ARG A 59 0.39 -20.73 16.27
CA ARG A 59 -0.80 -20.93 15.43
C ARG A 59 -1.87 -19.88 15.69
N LEU A 60 -2.13 -19.57 16.96
CA LEU A 60 -3.12 -18.57 17.34
C LEU A 60 -2.71 -17.20 16.78
N LEU A 61 -1.45 -16.82 16.94
CA LEU A 61 -0.94 -15.56 16.47
C LEU A 61 -0.93 -15.49 14.94
N GLN A 62 -0.63 -16.59 14.24
CA GLN A 62 -0.72 -16.66 12.79
C GLN A 62 -2.14 -16.42 12.29
N THR A 63 -3.13 -16.96 12.99
CA THR A 63 -4.54 -16.75 12.67
C THR A 63 -4.89 -15.27 12.81
N GLN A 64 -4.45 -14.63 13.90
CA GLN A 64 -4.66 -13.19 14.10
C GLN A 64 -3.94 -12.36 13.04
N GLU A 65 -2.72 -12.73 12.69
CA GLU A 65 -1.96 -12.06 11.62
C GLU A 65 -2.72 -12.14 10.30
N ALA A 66 -3.23 -13.32 9.92
CA ALA A 66 -3.96 -13.49 8.68
C ALA A 66 -5.23 -12.64 8.66
N GLN A 67 -5.95 -12.57 9.78
CA GLN A 67 -7.14 -11.73 9.90
C GLN A 67 -6.81 -10.25 9.78
N ASN A 68 -5.78 -9.79 10.45
CA ASN A 68 -5.35 -8.41 10.37
C ASN A 68 -4.84 -8.05 8.98
N ARG A 69 -4.17 -8.98 8.31
CA ARG A 69 -3.75 -8.80 6.92
C ARG A 69 -4.94 -8.60 5.99
N ALA A 70 -5.99 -9.39 6.16
CA ALA A 70 -7.21 -9.24 5.39
C ALA A 70 -7.84 -7.86 5.62
N ASN A 71 -7.86 -7.40 6.87
CA ASN A 71 -8.37 -6.08 7.21
C ASN A 71 -7.56 -4.94 6.56
N VAL A 72 -6.24 -5.09 6.52
CA VAL A 72 -5.35 -4.12 5.86
C VAL A 72 -5.62 -4.07 4.37
N LEU A 73 -5.75 -5.22 3.72
CA LEU A 73 -6.03 -5.29 2.29
C LEU A 73 -7.39 -4.68 1.96
N GLU A 74 -8.39 -4.92 2.80
CA GLU A 74 -9.71 -4.31 2.66
C GLU A 74 -9.62 -2.79 2.80
N TYR A 75 -8.93 -2.31 3.83
CA TYR A 75 -8.75 -0.89 4.06
C TYR A 75 -8.04 -0.21 2.90
N ASP A 76 -6.98 -0.81 2.41
CA ASP A 76 -6.20 -0.28 1.28
C ASP A 76 -7.05 -0.23 0.00
N THR A 77 -7.82 -1.29 -0.24
CA THR A 77 -8.73 -1.34 -1.40
C THR A 77 -9.79 -0.26 -1.32
N GLN A 78 -10.37 -0.04 -0.13
CA GLN A 78 -11.36 1.00 0.07
C GLN A 78 -10.78 2.40 -0.12
N GLN A 79 -9.56 2.64 0.38
CA GLN A 79 -8.89 3.93 0.19
C GLN A 79 -8.55 4.20 -1.26
N GLY A 80 -8.15 3.17 -1.98
CA GLY A 80 -7.81 3.28 -3.39
C GLY A 80 -9.03 3.60 -4.28
N ASP A 81 -10.23 3.42 -3.73
CA ASP A 81 -11.48 3.67 -4.45
C ASP A 81 -11.48 3.01 -5.84
N HIS A 82 -10.96 1.80 -5.89
CA HIS A 82 -10.91 1.03 -7.11
C HIS A 82 -12.32 0.60 -7.53
N SER A 83 -12.62 0.73 -8.81
CA SER A 83 -13.90 0.29 -9.34
C SER A 83 -13.70 -0.86 -10.32
N PHE A 84 -14.76 -1.61 -10.55
CA PHE A 84 -14.79 -2.65 -11.56
C PHE A 84 -14.48 -2.10 -12.97
N PHE A 85 -14.79 -0.85 -13.20
CA PHE A 85 -14.60 -0.17 -14.49
C PHE A 85 -13.25 0.49 -14.66
N GLY A 86 -12.36 0.37 -13.68
CA GLY A 86 -11.00 0.89 -13.74
C GLY A 86 -10.75 2.06 -12.80
N PHE A 87 -9.59 2.67 -12.94
CA PHE A 87 -9.17 3.78 -12.11
C PHE A 87 -9.73 5.10 -12.62
N ARG A 88 -9.84 6.07 -11.73
CA ARG A 88 -10.20 7.43 -12.12
C ARG A 88 -9.08 8.04 -12.98
N GLU A 89 -9.48 8.85 -13.96
CA GLU A 89 -8.52 9.56 -14.82
C GLU A 89 -7.55 10.43 -14.02
N GLU A 90 -8.01 10.96 -12.89
CA GLU A 90 -7.22 11.79 -11.99
C GLU A 90 -5.99 11.08 -11.43
N GLN A 91 -6.00 9.76 -11.42
CA GLN A 91 -4.88 8.97 -10.91
C GLN A 91 -3.81 8.65 -11.96
N GLY A 92 -3.99 9.12 -13.17
CA GLY A 92 -2.99 8.96 -14.23
C GLY A 92 -2.79 7.53 -14.73
N TYR A 93 -3.69 6.63 -14.39
CA TYR A 93 -3.65 5.26 -14.89
C TYR A 93 -4.61 5.07 -16.04
N ASP A 94 -4.09 4.52 -17.13
CA ASP A 94 -4.95 4.00 -18.18
C ASP A 94 -5.28 2.55 -17.84
N ALA A 95 -6.41 2.34 -17.15
CA ALA A 95 -6.89 1.01 -16.91
C ALA A 95 -7.29 0.36 -18.22
N TYR A 96 -7.13 -0.96 -18.31
CA TYR A 96 -7.57 -1.70 -19.49
C TYR A 96 -9.08 -1.54 -19.66
N GLN A 97 -9.46 -0.87 -20.72
CA GLN A 97 -10.87 -0.57 -21.03
C GLN A 97 -11.13 -0.94 -22.48
N PRO A 98 -11.61 -2.16 -22.76
CA PRO A 98 -11.81 -2.64 -24.13
C PRO A 98 -12.76 -1.76 -24.96
N TYR A 99 -13.75 -1.14 -24.30
CA TYR A 99 -14.70 -0.28 -25.00
C TYR A 99 -14.06 0.98 -25.58
N LYS A 100 -12.95 1.43 -25.05
CA LYS A 100 -12.23 2.60 -25.60
C LYS A 100 -11.69 2.35 -27.00
N ALA A 101 -11.46 1.10 -27.37
CA ALA A 101 -11.05 0.75 -28.72
C ALA A 101 -12.14 1.03 -29.75
N LEU A 102 -13.41 1.08 -29.31
CA LEU A 102 -14.57 1.35 -30.15
C LEU A 102 -14.89 2.83 -30.25
N ILE A 103 -14.29 3.65 -29.39
CA ILE A 103 -14.49 5.09 -29.33
C ILE A 103 -13.28 5.76 -29.98
N ARG A 104 -13.55 6.53 -31.01
CA ARG A 104 -12.50 7.27 -31.71
C ARG A 104 -12.64 8.77 -31.49
#